data_fb856ba0f0a1c7673cee9e9176cf81bb
#
_entry.id   fb856ba0f0a1c7673cee9e9176cf81bb
#
_cell.length_a   1.000
_cell.length_b   1.000
_cell.length_c   1.000
_cell.angle_alpha   90.00
_cell.angle_beta   90.00
_cell.angle_gamma   90.00
#
_symmetry.space_group_name_H-M   'P 1'
#
loop_
_entity.id
_entity.type
_entity.pdbx_description
1 polymer ?
#
loop_
_entity_poly.entity_id
_entity_poly.type
_entity_poly.pdbx_seq_one_letter_code
_entity_poly.pdbx_strand_id
1 'polypeptide(L)'
;ENYPKVKIEILDGNYDEIREWIVRGQVDCGFLSSIVADDLKFYPLRDDPLCAVFPEGHPLAAHSSVTLPQLFQYPLIIETPGCDNDIQHLMLKCPVKPNIFYSFQDDTLIMAFVRSGLGVTISQELVMQAFGCPGVVSRPLEPACCRTLGLAFSKTASSVVSQTLLEYLRSTRQRKE
;
A
#
# COMPACT_ATOMS: atom_id res chain seq x y z
N GLU A 1 -12.00 -0.48 24.43
CA GLU A 1 -13.14 -0.78 25.31
C GLU A 1 -13.09 -2.22 25.86
N ASN A 2 -12.75 -3.22 25.03
CA ASN A 2 -12.72 -4.63 25.46
C ASN A 2 -11.48 -5.01 26.29
N TYR A 3 -10.38 -4.26 26.14
CA TYR A 3 -9.10 -4.53 26.80
C TYR A 3 -8.50 -3.26 27.40
N PRO A 4 -9.10 -2.65 28.45
CA PRO A 4 -8.72 -1.32 28.96
C PRO A 4 -7.32 -1.26 29.60
N LYS A 5 -6.72 -2.42 29.91
CA LYS A 5 -5.38 -2.50 30.49
C LYS A 5 -4.26 -2.66 29.44
N VAL A 6 -4.61 -2.84 28.17
CA VAL A 6 -3.62 -2.95 27.08
C VAL A 6 -3.18 -1.54 26.68
N LYS A 7 -1.89 -1.29 26.78
CA LYS A 7 -1.27 -0.09 26.21
C LYS A 7 -0.82 -0.40 24.81
N ILE A 8 -1.13 0.51 23.88
CA ILE A 8 -0.74 0.39 22.47
C ILE A 8 0.29 1.49 22.21
N GLU A 9 1.46 1.08 21.71
CA GLU A 9 2.45 1.97 21.13
C GLU A 9 2.47 1.74 19.61
N ILE A 10 2.48 2.82 18.85
CA ILE A 10 2.49 2.76 17.39
C ILE A 10 3.83 3.32 16.92
N LEU A 11 4.55 2.51 16.15
CA LEU A 11 5.75 2.92 15.43
C LEU A 11 5.39 3.06 13.95
N ASP A 12 5.90 4.09 13.31
CA ASP A 12 5.75 4.34 11.89
C ASP A 12 7.07 4.06 11.16
N GLY A 13 6.98 3.39 10.00
CA GLY A 13 8.14 3.02 9.20
C GLY A 13 7.73 2.44 7.85
N ASN A 14 8.69 2.28 6.95
CA ASN A 14 8.47 1.59 5.68
C ASN A 14 8.32 0.06 5.88
N TYR A 15 7.91 -0.66 4.85
CA TYR A 15 7.63 -2.09 4.94
C TYR A 15 8.88 -2.92 5.35
N ASP A 16 10.05 -2.55 4.88
CA ASP A 16 11.29 -3.26 5.22
C ASP A 16 11.65 -3.06 6.69
N GLU A 17 11.49 -1.84 7.21
CA GLU A 17 11.70 -1.51 8.63
C GLU A 17 10.70 -2.24 9.53
N ILE A 18 9.40 -2.18 9.20
CA ILE A 18 8.35 -2.86 9.97
C ILE A 18 8.60 -4.37 10.00
N ARG A 19 8.95 -4.95 8.86
CA ARG A 19 9.31 -6.38 8.79
C ARG A 19 10.49 -6.71 9.70
N GLU A 20 11.54 -5.90 9.66
CA GLU A 20 12.73 -6.08 10.50
C GLU A 20 12.37 -5.98 11.99
N TRP A 21 11.56 -5.01 12.39
CA TRP A 21 11.09 -4.85 13.77
C TRP A 21 10.30 -6.07 14.26
N ILE A 22 9.44 -6.64 13.41
CA ILE A 22 8.71 -7.88 13.74
C ILE A 22 9.68 -9.05 13.92
N VAL A 23 10.62 -9.23 13.01
CA VAL A 23 11.60 -10.33 13.06
C VAL A 23 12.46 -10.23 14.31
N ARG A 24 12.89 -9.03 14.68
CA ARG A 24 13.72 -8.75 15.86
C ARG A 24 12.90 -8.70 17.17
N GLY A 25 11.57 -8.79 17.12
CA GLY A 25 10.71 -8.69 18.30
C GLY A 25 10.66 -7.30 18.94
N GLN A 26 10.97 -6.25 18.18
CA GLN A 26 10.86 -4.86 18.60
C GLN A 26 9.40 -4.40 18.64
N VAL A 27 8.55 -5.01 17.79
CA VAL A 27 7.10 -4.86 17.80
C VAL A 27 6.43 -6.23 17.86
N ASP A 28 5.25 -6.31 18.46
CA ASP A 28 4.46 -7.54 18.52
C ASP A 28 3.86 -7.92 17.17
N CYS A 29 3.51 -6.94 16.36
CA CYS A 29 2.92 -7.11 15.03
C CYS A 29 3.05 -5.83 14.21
N GLY A 30 2.81 -5.90 12.90
CA GLY A 30 2.81 -4.76 12.01
C GLY A 30 1.84 -4.92 10.85
N PHE A 31 1.36 -3.81 10.33
CA PHE A 31 0.59 -3.81 9.07
C PHE A 31 1.56 -3.86 7.90
N LEU A 32 1.39 -4.87 7.05
CA LEU A 32 2.23 -5.09 5.87
C LEU A 32 1.37 -5.49 4.68
N SER A 33 1.93 -5.38 3.49
CA SER A 33 1.43 -6.10 2.33
C SER A 33 1.86 -7.57 2.36
N SER A 34 1.04 -8.44 1.78
CA SER A 34 1.32 -9.88 1.69
C SER A 34 2.65 -10.19 1.01
N ILE A 35 3.08 -9.35 0.06
CA ILE A 35 4.30 -9.58 -0.72
C ILE A 35 5.59 -9.46 0.10
N VAL A 36 5.57 -8.69 1.19
CA VAL A 36 6.73 -8.52 2.08
C VAL A 36 6.66 -9.38 3.34
N ALA A 37 5.58 -10.15 3.51
CA ALA A 37 5.31 -10.93 4.71
C ALA A 37 5.61 -12.43 4.55
N ASP A 38 6.31 -12.86 3.49
CA ASP A 38 6.52 -14.27 3.13
C ASP A 38 7.11 -15.14 4.25
N ASP A 39 8.00 -14.57 5.07
CA ASP A 39 8.64 -15.24 6.19
C ASP A 39 7.97 -15.00 7.55
N LEU A 40 6.85 -14.27 7.55
CA LEU A 40 6.05 -13.94 8.72
C LEU A 40 4.76 -14.76 8.77
N LYS A 41 4.10 -14.73 9.91
CA LYS A 41 2.71 -15.22 10.05
C LYS A 41 1.79 -14.07 9.66
N PHE A 42 1.20 -14.17 8.49
CA PHE A 42 0.36 -13.12 7.91
C PHE A 42 -1.13 -13.42 8.07
N TYR A 43 -1.88 -12.41 8.50
CA TYR A 43 -3.34 -12.45 8.59
C TYR A 43 -3.94 -11.39 7.65
N PRO A 44 -4.53 -11.78 6.50
CA PRO A 44 -5.07 -10.85 5.54
C PRO A 44 -6.30 -10.12 6.11
N LEU A 45 -6.36 -8.81 5.91
CA LEU A 45 -7.46 -7.96 6.35
C LEU A 45 -8.28 -7.40 5.19
N ARG A 46 -7.61 -6.90 4.16
CA ARG A 46 -8.28 -6.21 3.05
C ARG A 46 -7.45 -6.28 1.77
N ASP A 47 -8.14 -6.47 0.66
CA ASP A 47 -7.57 -6.20 -0.67
C ASP A 47 -7.76 -4.72 -1.00
N ASP A 48 -6.73 -4.10 -1.55
CA ASP A 48 -6.63 -2.68 -1.86
C ASP A 48 -6.21 -2.55 -3.33
N PRO A 49 -7.15 -2.18 -4.21
CA PRO A 49 -6.87 -2.05 -5.63
C PRO A 49 -5.82 -0.98 -5.92
N LEU A 50 -4.98 -1.25 -6.90
CA LEU A 50 -4.04 -0.28 -7.45
C LEU A 50 -4.70 0.49 -8.59
N CYS A 51 -4.45 1.80 -8.66
CA CYS A 51 -5.00 2.68 -9.66
C CYS A 51 -3.93 3.60 -10.25
N ALA A 52 -4.10 3.97 -11.51
CA ALA A 52 -3.34 5.04 -12.15
C ALA A 52 -3.91 6.39 -11.71
N VAL A 53 -3.03 7.33 -11.35
CA VAL A 53 -3.41 8.67 -10.87
C VAL A 53 -2.71 9.73 -11.70
N PHE A 54 -3.45 10.73 -12.13
CA PHE A 54 -3.00 11.82 -12.99
C PHE A 54 -3.78 13.11 -12.72
N PRO A 55 -3.30 14.30 -13.16
CA PRO A 55 -4.00 15.54 -12.92
C PRO A 55 -5.35 15.59 -13.65
N GLU A 56 -6.28 16.40 -13.16
CA GLU A 56 -7.52 16.71 -13.88
C GLU A 56 -7.21 17.23 -15.28
N GLY A 57 -8.00 16.78 -16.28
CA GLY A 57 -7.77 17.17 -17.69
C GLY A 57 -6.67 16.37 -18.41
N HIS A 58 -6.00 15.43 -17.74
CA HIS A 58 -5.04 14.55 -18.41
C HIS A 58 -5.71 13.67 -19.47
N PRO A 59 -5.06 13.39 -20.63
CA PRO A 59 -5.67 12.58 -21.69
C PRO A 59 -6.17 11.20 -21.22
N LEU A 60 -5.47 10.57 -20.29
CA LEU A 60 -5.87 9.27 -19.73
C LEU A 60 -7.16 9.36 -18.88
N ALA A 61 -7.60 10.54 -18.46
CA ALA A 61 -8.85 10.70 -17.72
C ALA A 61 -10.11 10.34 -18.54
N ALA A 62 -10.01 10.36 -19.86
CA ALA A 62 -11.09 9.97 -20.76
C ALA A 62 -11.32 8.44 -20.82
N HIS A 63 -10.36 7.65 -20.35
CA HIS A 63 -10.46 6.19 -20.36
C HIS A 63 -11.19 5.68 -19.10
N SER A 64 -11.87 4.54 -19.21
CA SER A 64 -12.49 3.85 -18.06
C SER A 64 -11.46 3.09 -17.20
N SER A 65 -10.39 2.61 -17.84
CA SER A 65 -9.23 1.92 -17.24
C SER A 65 -7.96 2.31 -17.99
N VAL A 66 -6.79 2.09 -17.37
CA VAL A 66 -5.49 2.44 -17.93
C VAL A 66 -4.53 1.26 -17.81
N THR A 67 -3.83 0.94 -18.89
CA THR A 67 -2.76 -0.07 -18.85
C THR A 67 -1.43 0.56 -18.42
N LEU A 68 -0.54 -0.24 -17.84
CA LEU A 68 0.81 0.22 -17.49
C LEU A 68 1.58 0.78 -18.70
N PRO A 69 1.57 0.14 -19.90
CA PRO A 69 2.21 0.71 -21.09
C PRO A 69 1.67 2.09 -21.49
N GLN A 70 0.37 2.35 -21.29
CA GLN A 70 -0.18 3.70 -21.54
C GLN A 70 0.31 4.70 -20.51
N LEU A 71 0.33 4.31 -19.24
CA LEU A 71 0.78 5.17 -18.15
C LEU A 71 2.28 5.51 -18.28
N PHE A 72 3.12 4.54 -18.67
CA PHE A 72 4.57 4.69 -18.79
C PHE A 72 5.02 5.55 -19.97
N GLN A 73 4.10 6.01 -20.81
CA GLN A 73 4.40 7.04 -21.83
C GLN A 73 4.59 8.44 -21.21
N TYR A 74 4.21 8.61 -19.94
CA TYR A 74 4.32 9.87 -19.23
C TYR A 74 5.39 9.80 -18.14
N PRO A 75 5.93 10.96 -17.69
CA PRO A 75 6.83 11.00 -16.55
C PRO A 75 6.17 10.37 -15.32
N LEU A 76 6.81 9.36 -14.73
CA LEU A 76 6.29 8.66 -13.58
C LEU A 76 6.89 9.21 -12.27
N ILE A 77 6.05 9.44 -11.30
CA ILE A 77 6.40 9.81 -9.94
C ILE A 77 6.06 8.60 -9.07
N ILE A 78 7.01 8.11 -8.28
CA ILE A 78 6.83 6.88 -7.50
C ILE A 78 7.25 7.06 -6.05
N GLU A 79 6.85 6.11 -5.22
CA GLU A 79 7.44 5.97 -3.90
C GLU A 79 8.89 5.46 -4.00
N THR A 80 9.71 5.90 -3.04
CA THR A 80 11.10 5.42 -2.90
C THR A 80 11.09 3.90 -2.65
N PRO A 81 12.06 3.14 -3.18
CA PRO A 81 12.19 1.71 -2.91
C PRO A 81 12.12 1.39 -1.41
N GLY A 82 11.38 0.33 -1.08
CA GLY A 82 11.12 -0.09 0.31
C GLY A 82 9.81 0.48 0.89
N CYS A 83 9.25 1.55 0.34
CA CYS A 83 7.98 2.11 0.78
C CYS A 83 6.78 1.39 0.17
N ASP A 84 6.84 1.07 -1.13
CA ASP A 84 5.79 0.29 -1.80
C ASP A 84 6.38 -0.80 -2.72
N ASN A 85 6.53 -1.98 -2.16
CA ASN A 85 7.05 -3.14 -2.88
C ASN A 85 6.04 -3.72 -3.88
N ASP A 86 4.73 -3.52 -3.67
CA ASP A 86 3.67 -4.01 -4.57
C ASP A 86 3.72 -3.31 -5.92
N ILE A 87 3.83 -1.98 -5.93
CA ILE A 87 3.95 -1.18 -7.17
C ILE A 87 5.27 -1.50 -7.89
N GLN A 88 6.38 -1.63 -7.15
CA GLN A 88 7.65 -2.01 -7.75
C GLN A 88 7.59 -3.39 -8.41
N HIS A 89 6.98 -4.37 -7.73
CA HIS A 89 6.77 -5.71 -8.27
C HIS A 89 5.88 -5.71 -9.53
N LEU A 90 4.84 -4.88 -9.52
CA LEU A 90 3.97 -4.67 -10.66
C LEU A 90 4.74 -4.09 -11.86
N MET A 91 5.56 -3.06 -11.63
CA MET A 91 6.37 -2.44 -12.67
C MET A 91 7.39 -3.40 -13.29
N LEU A 92 8.01 -4.26 -12.46
CA LEU A 92 8.98 -5.25 -12.94
C LEU A 92 8.37 -6.29 -13.88
N LYS A 93 7.09 -6.58 -13.76
CA LYS A 93 6.36 -7.52 -14.64
C LYS A 93 5.95 -6.90 -15.97
N CYS A 94 6.00 -5.56 -16.09
CA CYS A 94 5.64 -4.88 -17.32
C CYS A 94 6.80 -4.96 -18.34
N PRO A 95 6.54 -5.32 -19.61
CA PRO A 95 7.58 -5.35 -20.64
C PRO A 95 8.08 -3.96 -21.03
N VAL A 96 7.30 -2.91 -20.75
CA VAL A 96 7.67 -1.51 -20.98
C VAL A 96 8.29 -0.95 -19.71
N LYS A 97 9.47 -0.36 -19.82
CA LYS A 97 10.13 0.28 -18.67
C LYS A 97 9.51 1.66 -18.40
N PRO A 98 9.20 1.96 -17.13
CA PRO A 98 8.70 3.28 -16.77
C PRO A 98 9.78 4.35 -16.91
N ASN A 99 9.37 5.57 -17.28
CA ASN A 99 10.21 6.76 -17.21
C ASN A 99 10.06 7.42 -15.84
N ILE A 100 10.80 6.93 -14.84
CA ILE A 100 10.77 7.45 -13.49
C ILE A 100 11.48 8.80 -13.46
N PHE A 101 10.75 9.85 -13.09
CA PHE A 101 11.23 11.22 -13.07
C PHE A 101 11.49 11.74 -11.65
N TYR A 102 10.62 11.32 -10.70
CA TYR A 102 10.76 11.69 -9.29
C TYR A 102 10.46 10.48 -8.40
N SER A 103 11.06 10.47 -7.21
CA SER A 103 10.82 9.47 -6.18
C SER A 103 10.78 10.15 -4.80
N PHE A 104 9.73 9.88 -4.03
CA PHE A 104 9.50 10.45 -2.70
C PHE A 104 9.08 9.36 -1.71
N GLN A 105 9.27 9.60 -0.43
CA GLN A 105 8.76 8.72 0.64
C GLN A 105 7.34 9.10 1.09
N ASP A 106 6.88 10.28 0.73
CA ASP A 106 5.64 10.89 1.23
C ASP A 106 4.61 10.98 0.09
N ASP A 107 3.50 10.28 0.25
CA ASP A 107 2.35 10.31 -0.65
C ASP A 107 1.82 11.73 -0.89
N THR A 108 1.89 12.60 0.11
CA THR A 108 1.42 13.98 0.00
C THR A 108 2.23 14.76 -1.04
N LEU A 109 3.56 14.55 -1.06
CA LEU A 109 4.44 15.14 -2.07
C LEU A 109 4.16 14.55 -3.44
N ILE A 110 4.00 13.22 -3.56
CA ILE A 110 3.65 12.56 -4.81
C ILE A 110 2.37 13.17 -5.38
N MET A 111 1.32 13.28 -4.58
CA MET A 111 0.03 13.84 -5.01
C MET A 111 0.13 15.33 -5.38
N ALA A 112 0.96 16.12 -4.67
CA ALA A 112 1.20 17.52 -4.99
C ALA A 112 1.87 17.70 -6.36
N PHE A 113 2.86 16.85 -6.67
CA PHE A 113 3.56 16.87 -7.96
C PHE A 113 2.64 16.40 -9.10
N VAL A 114 1.86 15.35 -8.89
CA VAL A 114 0.86 14.89 -9.87
C VAL A 114 -0.15 16.00 -10.14
N ARG A 115 -0.72 16.62 -9.12
CA ARG A 115 -1.68 17.72 -9.24
C ARG A 115 -1.10 18.91 -10.00
N SER A 116 0.20 19.17 -9.86
CA SER A 116 0.90 20.24 -10.58
C SER A 116 1.21 19.89 -12.03
N GLY A 117 0.82 18.73 -12.53
CA GLY A 117 1.05 18.30 -13.91
C GLY A 117 2.49 17.87 -14.20
N LEU A 118 3.31 17.60 -13.17
CA LEU A 118 4.71 17.21 -13.32
C LEU A 118 4.89 15.74 -13.69
N GLY A 119 3.81 14.94 -13.61
CA GLY A 119 3.82 13.55 -14.01
C GLY A 119 2.55 12.82 -13.55
N VAL A 120 2.60 11.50 -13.64
CA VAL A 120 1.54 10.57 -13.25
C VAL A 120 2.08 9.60 -12.21
N THR A 121 1.21 8.91 -11.49
CA THR A 121 1.62 7.89 -10.51
C THR A 121 0.72 6.67 -10.54
N ILE A 122 1.16 5.61 -9.85
CA ILE A 122 0.35 4.49 -9.42
C ILE A 122 0.15 4.66 -7.92
N SER A 123 -1.08 4.53 -7.45
CA SER A 123 -1.39 4.62 -6.03
C SER A 123 -2.42 3.57 -5.65
N GLN A 124 -2.74 3.49 -4.40
CA GLN A 124 -3.69 2.55 -3.82
C GLN A 124 -5.02 3.26 -3.60
N GLU A 125 -6.12 2.51 -3.78
CA GLU A 125 -7.46 3.08 -3.60
C GLU A 125 -7.68 3.61 -2.17
N LEU A 126 -7.13 2.92 -1.16
CA LEU A 126 -7.19 3.38 0.23
C LEU A 126 -6.51 4.73 0.45
N VAL A 127 -5.37 4.96 -0.18
CA VAL A 127 -4.66 6.25 -0.12
C VAL A 127 -5.51 7.34 -0.77
N MET A 128 -6.07 7.06 -1.96
CA MET A 128 -6.95 8.01 -2.65
C MET A 128 -8.20 8.36 -1.83
N GLN A 129 -8.80 7.38 -1.17
CA GLN A 129 -9.95 7.59 -0.30
C GLN A 129 -9.59 8.39 0.96
N ALA A 130 -8.44 8.14 1.57
CA ALA A 130 -8.00 8.79 2.80
C ALA A 130 -7.63 10.26 2.60
N PHE A 131 -6.96 10.59 1.52
CA PHE A 131 -6.49 11.96 1.25
C PHE A 131 -7.51 12.84 0.54
N GLY A 132 -8.57 12.24 -0.07
CA GLY A 132 -9.59 13.02 -0.79
C GLY A 132 -8.98 13.99 -1.80
N CYS A 133 -8.04 13.53 -2.64
CA CYS A 133 -7.10 14.33 -3.42
C CYS A 133 -7.79 15.23 -4.48
N PRO A 134 -8.17 16.47 -4.18
CA PRO A 134 -8.72 17.38 -5.20
C PRO A 134 -7.66 17.72 -6.24
N GLY A 135 -8.10 17.86 -7.50
CA GLY A 135 -7.24 18.22 -8.63
C GLY A 135 -6.51 17.04 -9.27
N VAL A 136 -6.77 15.82 -8.82
CA VAL A 136 -6.30 14.59 -9.48
C VAL A 136 -7.46 13.65 -9.77
N VAL A 137 -7.30 12.79 -10.76
CA VAL A 137 -8.24 11.77 -11.18
C VAL A 137 -7.58 10.42 -11.12
N SER A 138 -8.26 9.40 -10.60
CA SER A 138 -7.80 8.01 -10.63
C SER A 138 -8.59 7.18 -11.64
N ARG A 139 -7.95 6.16 -12.20
CA ARG A 139 -8.57 5.12 -13.02
C ARG A 139 -8.02 3.76 -12.64
N PRO A 140 -8.86 2.72 -12.64
CA PRO A 140 -8.41 1.37 -12.43
C PRO A 140 -7.30 0.98 -13.41
N LEU A 141 -6.34 0.19 -12.94
CA LEU A 141 -5.36 -0.43 -13.83
C LEU A 141 -5.98 -1.60 -14.60
N GLU A 142 -5.50 -1.81 -15.82
CA GLU A 142 -5.87 -2.96 -16.65
C GLU A 142 -4.61 -3.70 -17.11
N PRO A 143 -4.46 -5.02 -16.83
CA PRO A 143 -5.38 -5.83 -16.02
C PRO A 143 -5.47 -5.33 -14.57
N ALA A 144 -6.61 -5.58 -13.92
CA ALA A 144 -6.82 -5.17 -12.54
C ALA A 144 -5.76 -5.78 -11.61
N CYS A 145 -5.20 -4.96 -10.77
CA CYS A 145 -4.17 -5.33 -9.79
C CYS A 145 -4.58 -4.85 -8.40
N CYS A 146 -4.23 -5.62 -7.38
CA CYS A 146 -4.45 -5.23 -6.00
C CYS A 146 -3.27 -5.67 -5.13
N ARG A 147 -3.07 -5.02 -4.01
CA ARG A 147 -2.28 -5.52 -2.89
C ARG A 147 -3.20 -6.07 -1.82
N THR A 148 -2.73 -7.06 -1.07
CA THR A 148 -3.45 -7.55 0.11
C THR A 148 -2.76 -7.02 1.35
N LEU A 149 -3.46 -6.15 2.08
CA LEU A 149 -2.99 -5.64 3.38
C LEU A 149 -3.42 -6.57 4.49
N GLY A 150 -2.55 -6.74 5.47
CA GLY A 150 -2.82 -7.58 6.61
C GLY A 150 -1.95 -7.26 7.81
N LEU A 151 -2.18 -7.99 8.88
CA LEU A 151 -1.39 -7.93 10.08
C LEU A 151 -0.38 -9.08 10.07
N ALA A 152 0.88 -8.74 10.23
CA ALA A 152 1.99 -9.70 10.26
C ALA A 152 2.57 -9.85 11.66
N PHE A 153 3.00 -11.07 11.98
CA PHE A 153 3.57 -11.47 13.27
C PHE A 153 4.81 -12.32 13.04
N SER A 154 5.71 -12.34 14.02
CA SER A 154 6.83 -13.30 14.00
C SER A 154 6.31 -14.75 14.03
N LYS A 155 6.94 -15.64 13.26
CA LYS A 155 6.65 -17.09 13.31
C LYS A 155 7.10 -17.72 14.63
N THR A 156 8.14 -17.18 15.23
CA THR A 156 8.81 -17.71 16.42
C THR A 156 8.36 -17.08 17.73
N ALA A 157 7.96 -15.80 17.70
CA ALA A 157 7.49 -15.08 18.87
C ALA A 157 5.96 -15.07 18.90
N SER A 158 5.39 -15.88 19.76
CA SER A 158 3.95 -15.90 20.03
C SER A 158 3.70 -15.29 21.41
N SER A 159 3.63 -13.96 21.49
CA SER A 159 3.19 -13.31 22.73
C SER A 159 1.71 -13.60 22.98
N VAL A 160 1.30 -13.62 24.25
CA VAL A 160 -0.12 -13.74 24.61
C VAL A 160 -0.94 -12.62 23.99
N VAL A 161 -0.35 -11.43 23.89
CA VAL A 161 -0.97 -10.24 23.27
C VAL A 161 -1.22 -10.49 21.77
N SER A 162 -0.25 -11.02 21.05
CA SER A 162 -0.38 -11.36 19.62
C SER A 162 -1.48 -12.39 19.38
N GLN A 163 -1.57 -13.42 20.24
CA GLN A 163 -2.62 -14.43 20.14
C GLN A 163 -4.01 -13.84 20.41
N THR A 164 -4.14 -13.05 21.46
CA THR A 164 -5.40 -12.39 21.82
C THR A 164 -5.88 -11.44 20.70
N LEU A 165 -4.95 -10.69 20.11
CA LEU A 165 -5.27 -9.81 18.98
C LEU A 165 -5.75 -10.60 17.76
N LEU A 166 -5.10 -11.71 17.43
CA LEU A 166 -5.52 -12.58 16.32
C LEU A 166 -6.91 -13.18 16.56
N GLU A 167 -7.20 -13.63 17.78
CA GLU A 167 -8.52 -14.15 18.14
C GLU A 167 -9.60 -13.07 18.03
N TYR A 168 -9.30 -11.86 18.49
CA TYR A 168 -10.18 -10.72 18.36
C TYR A 168 -10.48 -10.39 16.89
N LEU A 169 -9.47 -10.32 16.04
CA LEU A 169 -9.64 -10.05 14.60
C LEU A 169 -10.48 -11.13 13.92
N ARG A 170 -10.26 -12.40 14.23
CA ARG A 170 -11.06 -13.51 13.70
C ARG A 170 -12.53 -13.40 14.11
N SER A 171 -12.79 -13.13 15.38
CA SER A 171 -14.16 -12.97 15.90
C SER A 171 -14.90 -11.77 15.30
N THR A 172 -14.18 -10.71 15.00
CA THR A 172 -14.76 -9.47 14.42
C THR A 172 -15.11 -9.65 12.94
N ARG A 173 -14.31 -10.44 12.20
CA ARG A 173 -14.57 -10.72 10.78
C ARG A 173 -15.80 -11.60 10.60
N GLN A 174 -16.00 -12.61 11.45
CA GLN A 174 -17.18 -13.50 11.43
C GLN A 174 -18.50 -12.81 11.73
N ARG A 175 -18.47 -11.61 12.35
CA ARG A 175 -19.68 -10.80 12.65
C ARG A 175 -20.08 -9.88 11.49
N LYS A 176 -19.26 -9.73 10.45
CA LYS A 176 -19.51 -8.84 9.30
C LYS A 176 -19.89 -9.61 8.02
N GLU A 177 -19.79 -10.95 8.04
CA GLU A 177 -20.35 -11.87 7.06
C GLU A 177 -21.76 -12.31 7.50
#